data_dc6735ea2efbfea2ef5aaf4e22e4275c
#
_entry.id   dc6735ea2efbfea2ef5aaf4e22e4275c
#
_cell.length_a   1.000
_cell.length_b   1.000
_cell.length_c   1.000
_cell.angle_alpha   90.00
_cell.angle_beta   90.00
_cell.angle_gamma   90.00
#
_symmetry.space_group_name_H-M   'P 1'
#
loop_
_entity.id
_entity.type
_entity.pdbx_description
1 polymer ?
#
loop_
_entity_poly.entity_id
_entity_poly.type
_entity_poly.pdbx_seq_one_letter_code
_entity_poly.pdbx_strand_id
1 'polypeptide(L)'
;SESRLDFYFKTPPWDSMRQIDIALDCFPHNSGTTLMEHLYMGNPFITYSNRPSVGKIGASILETLGHPEWIATSEEEYVEKAVALASDPQKLSTIRQNLRAEMEASPLMDHKGFVRELEGAYQAMWEKWCSS
;
A
#
# COMPACT_ATOMS: atom_id res chain seq x y z
N SER A 1 -6.15 -7.44 26.02
CA SER A 1 -7.34 -8.20 26.39
C SER A 1 -7.93 -8.80 25.12
N GLU A 2 -8.25 -10.08 25.14
CA GLU A 2 -8.81 -10.82 23.98
C GLU A 2 -10.09 -10.16 23.42
N SER A 3 -10.81 -9.39 24.24
CA SER A 3 -12.03 -8.65 23.83
C SER A 3 -11.79 -7.50 22.83
N ARG A 4 -10.55 -7.27 22.40
CA ARG A 4 -10.19 -6.24 21.42
C ARG A 4 -9.73 -6.82 20.08
N LEU A 5 -9.85 -8.15 19.90
CA LEU A 5 -9.43 -8.86 18.68
C LEU A 5 -10.66 -9.50 18.04
N ASP A 6 -10.87 -9.19 16.78
CA ASP A 6 -11.87 -9.81 15.93
C ASP A 6 -11.16 -10.54 14.77
N PHE A 7 -11.59 -11.75 14.47
CA PHE A 7 -11.05 -12.56 13.40
C PHE A 7 -12.07 -12.72 12.28
N TYR A 8 -11.69 -12.34 11.06
CA TYR A 8 -12.53 -12.45 9.88
C TYR A 8 -11.94 -13.45 8.88
N PHE A 9 -12.79 -14.37 8.39
CA PHE A 9 -12.42 -15.44 7.45
C PHE A 9 -13.29 -15.45 6.18
N LYS A 10 -14.04 -14.36 5.95
CA LYS A 10 -14.95 -14.28 4.80
C LYS A 10 -14.22 -13.78 3.54
N THR A 11 -14.62 -14.35 2.40
CA THR A 11 -14.16 -13.94 1.07
C THR A 11 -15.40 -13.59 0.24
N PRO A 12 -15.45 -12.45 -0.43
CA PRO A 12 -14.46 -11.38 -0.46
C PRO A 12 -14.41 -10.56 0.85
N PRO A 13 -13.28 -9.91 1.17
CA PRO A 13 -13.06 -9.23 2.47
C PRO A 13 -13.67 -7.82 2.56
N TRP A 14 -14.41 -7.37 1.55
CA TRP A 14 -14.87 -5.97 1.41
C TRP A 14 -15.66 -5.45 2.63
N ASP A 15 -16.52 -6.29 3.21
CA ASP A 15 -17.34 -5.86 4.35
C ASP A 15 -16.52 -5.67 5.63
N SER A 16 -15.47 -6.47 5.83
CA SER A 16 -14.53 -6.28 6.93
C SER A 16 -13.62 -5.07 6.68
N MET A 17 -13.13 -4.88 5.45
CA MET A 17 -12.30 -3.73 5.09
C MET A 17 -13.02 -2.39 5.29
N ARG A 18 -14.33 -2.33 5.09
CA ARG A 18 -15.13 -1.11 5.37
C ARG A 18 -15.14 -0.70 6.84
N GLN A 19 -14.89 -1.63 7.74
CA GLN A 19 -14.87 -1.39 9.19
C GLN A 19 -13.48 -1.01 9.71
N ILE A 20 -12.46 -1.06 8.83
CA ILE A 20 -11.07 -0.73 9.17
C ILE A 20 -10.81 0.73 8.87
N ASP A 21 -10.22 1.43 9.81
CA ASP A 21 -9.83 2.84 9.65
C ASP A 21 -8.38 2.99 9.17
N ILE A 22 -7.47 2.12 9.65
CA ILE A 22 -6.06 2.10 9.31
C ILE A 22 -5.65 0.64 9.16
N ALA A 23 -5.03 0.27 8.04
CA ALA A 23 -4.43 -1.04 7.87
C ALA A 23 -2.98 -1.05 8.37
N LEU A 24 -2.58 -2.14 8.97
CA LEU A 24 -1.22 -2.38 9.43
C LEU A 24 -0.60 -3.48 8.57
N ASP A 25 0.37 -3.10 7.74
CA ASP A 25 1.04 -4.06 6.86
C ASP A 25 1.90 -5.03 7.65
N CYS A 26 1.87 -6.28 7.27
CA CYS A 26 2.68 -7.31 7.95
C CYS A 26 4.14 -7.23 7.53
N PHE A 27 5.01 -7.69 8.41
CA PHE A 27 6.45 -7.83 8.16
C PHE A 27 6.97 -9.14 8.78
N PRO A 28 8.06 -9.69 8.30
CA PRO A 28 9.03 -9.17 7.34
C PRO A 28 8.63 -9.31 5.87
N HIS A 29 7.47 -9.85 5.55
CA HIS A 29 6.92 -9.97 4.21
C HIS A 29 5.67 -9.12 4.10
N ASN A 30 5.76 -8.04 3.36
CA ASN A 30 4.64 -7.14 3.14
C ASN A 30 3.51 -7.81 2.34
N SER A 31 2.31 -7.33 2.57
CA SER A 31 1.19 -7.62 1.70
C SER A 31 1.35 -6.89 0.35
N GLY A 32 0.64 -7.35 -0.68
CA GLY A 32 0.64 -6.73 -2.00
C GLY A 32 -0.76 -6.30 -2.41
N THR A 33 -1.51 -7.22 -3.02
CA THR A 33 -2.88 -6.98 -3.48
C THR A 33 -3.79 -6.43 -2.38
N THR A 34 -3.69 -6.96 -1.17
CA THR A 34 -4.50 -6.52 -0.02
C THR A 34 -4.25 -5.05 0.32
N LEU A 35 -3.01 -4.54 0.20
CA LEU A 35 -2.71 -3.12 0.42
C LEU A 35 -3.36 -2.23 -0.64
N MET A 36 -3.34 -2.66 -1.90
CA MET A 36 -4.02 -1.96 -2.99
C MET A 36 -5.53 -1.93 -2.76
N GLU A 37 -6.11 -3.03 -2.29
CA GLU A 37 -7.52 -3.13 -1.92
C GLU A 37 -7.88 -2.18 -0.79
N HIS A 38 -7.04 -2.07 0.26
CA HIS A 38 -7.22 -1.10 1.34
C HIS A 38 -7.23 0.34 0.82
N LEU A 39 -6.26 0.73 -0.01
CA LEU A 39 -6.22 2.06 -0.60
C LEU A 39 -7.48 2.36 -1.42
N TYR A 40 -7.92 1.40 -2.23
CA TYR A 40 -9.13 1.53 -3.05
C TYR A 40 -10.40 1.65 -2.21
N MET A 41 -10.42 1.04 -1.02
CA MET A 41 -11.51 1.15 -0.04
C MET A 41 -11.42 2.41 0.83
N GLY A 42 -10.41 3.26 0.61
CA GLY A 42 -10.18 4.48 1.37
C GLY A 42 -9.48 4.24 2.72
N ASN A 43 -8.82 3.12 2.90
CA ASN A 43 -8.11 2.80 4.13
C ASN A 43 -6.60 3.05 3.94
N PRO A 44 -6.01 4.08 4.60
CA PRO A 44 -4.58 4.25 4.62
C PRO A 44 -3.91 3.07 5.33
N PHE A 45 -2.65 2.82 5.01
CA PHE A 45 -1.88 1.80 5.70
C PHE A 45 -0.50 2.29 6.12
N ILE A 46 0.03 1.73 7.20
CA ILE A 46 1.42 1.91 7.62
C ILE A 46 2.20 0.66 7.21
N THR A 47 3.37 0.84 6.62
CA THR A 47 4.27 -0.26 6.25
C THR A 47 5.64 -0.09 6.87
N TYR A 48 6.31 -1.20 7.15
CA TYR A 48 7.69 -1.23 7.61
C TYR A 48 8.61 -1.75 6.51
N SER A 49 9.49 -0.88 6.02
CA SER A 49 10.46 -1.20 4.95
C SER A 49 11.78 -1.66 5.54
N ASN A 50 11.91 -2.95 5.84
CA ASN A 50 13.03 -3.50 6.60
C ASN A 50 14.00 -4.40 5.81
N ARG A 51 13.62 -4.91 4.65
CA ARG A 51 14.47 -5.83 3.88
C ARG A 51 14.20 -5.72 2.39
N PRO A 52 15.16 -6.11 1.53
CA PRO A 52 15.00 -6.11 0.07
C PRO A 52 13.82 -6.97 -0.39
N SER A 53 13.28 -6.62 -1.57
CA SER A 53 12.21 -7.34 -2.26
C SER A 53 10.91 -7.35 -1.44
N VAL A 54 10.54 -8.48 -0.86
CA VAL A 54 9.23 -8.69 -0.21
C VAL A 54 8.93 -7.73 0.96
N GLY A 55 9.95 -7.15 1.58
CA GLY A 55 9.79 -6.15 2.65
C GLY A 55 9.80 -4.70 2.13
N LYS A 56 9.67 -4.48 0.82
CA LYS A 56 9.57 -3.16 0.18
C LYS A 56 8.31 -2.97 -0.66
N ILE A 57 7.43 -3.94 -0.69
CA ILE A 57 6.22 -3.89 -1.51
C ILE A 57 5.34 -2.72 -1.06
N GLY A 58 5.04 -2.63 0.23
CA GLY A 58 4.24 -1.54 0.79
C GLY A 58 4.87 -0.16 0.58
N ALA A 59 6.19 -0.04 0.78
CA ALA A 59 6.92 1.19 0.53
C ALA A 59 6.82 1.63 -0.94
N SER A 60 7.03 0.72 -1.89
CA SER A 60 6.91 1.01 -3.33
C SER A 60 5.51 1.51 -3.71
N ILE A 61 4.46 0.92 -3.12
CA ILE A 61 3.08 1.36 -3.34
C ILE A 61 2.89 2.79 -2.82
N LEU A 62 3.32 3.08 -1.58
CA LEU A 62 3.15 4.39 -0.95
C LEU A 62 3.99 5.49 -1.61
N GLU A 63 5.22 5.19 -2.03
CA GLU A 63 6.05 6.12 -2.80
C GLU A 63 5.38 6.50 -4.13
N THR A 64 4.82 5.50 -4.83
CA THR A 64 4.12 5.74 -6.10
C THR A 64 2.82 6.51 -5.92
N LEU A 65 2.14 6.29 -4.79
CA LEU A 65 0.91 7.03 -4.43
C LEU A 65 1.19 8.47 -3.97
N GLY A 66 2.40 8.75 -3.45
CA GLY A 66 2.79 10.06 -2.93
C GLY A 66 2.64 10.20 -1.41
N HIS A 67 2.59 9.10 -0.67
CA HIS A 67 2.46 9.05 0.79
C HIS A 67 3.66 8.40 1.51
N PRO A 68 4.90 8.89 1.29
CA PRO A 68 6.08 8.33 1.95
C PRO A 68 6.07 8.48 3.48
N GLU A 69 5.26 9.39 4.02
CA GLU A 69 5.10 9.60 5.46
C GLU A 69 4.52 8.39 6.20
N TRP A 70 3.90 7.44 5.50
CA TRP A 70 3.36 6.21 6.09
C TRP A 70 4.35 5.03 6.02
N ILE A 71 5.56 5.27 5.53
CA ILE A 71 6.64 4.27 5.48
C ILE A 71 7.50 4.41 6.72
N ALA A 72 7.62 3.34 7.49
CA ALA A 72 8.51 3.25 8.65
C ALA A 72 9.81 2.53 8.30
N THR A 73 10.90 2.92 8.95
CA THR A 73 12.24 2.35 8.83
C THR A 73 12.69 1.56 10.07
N SER A 74 11.91 1.64 11.15
CA SER A 74 12.06 0.84 12.37
C SER A 74 10.69 0.39 12.90
N GLU A 75 10.69 -0.59 13.81
CA GLU A 75 9.48 -1.08 14.47
C GLU A 75 8.86 0.00 15.37
N GLU A 76 9.71 0.80 16.03
CA GLU A 76 9.27 1.93 16.84
C GLU A 76 8.55 2.97 15.99
N GLU A 77 9.16 3.37 14.86
CA GLU A 77 8.56 4.33 13.92
C GLU A 77 7.25 3.80 13.33
N TYR A 78 7.15 2.48 13.08
CA TYR A 78 5.92 1.87 12.60
C TYR A 78 4.76 2.05 13.58
N VAL A 79 5.03 1.82 14.87
CA VAL A 79 4.03 2.04 15.94
C VAL A 79 3.71 3.52 16.10
N GLU A 80 4.71 4.40 16.10
CA GLU A 80 4.53 5.84 16.24
C GLU A 80 3.66 6.42 15.13
N LYS A 81 3.90 6.05 13.87
CA LYS A 81 3.12 6.49 12.71
C LYS A 81 1.66 6.01 12.79
N ALA A 82 1.45 4.75 13.19
CA ALA A 82 0.11 4.20 13.36
C ALA A 82 -0.67 4.95 14.46
N VAL A 83 -0.03 5.19 15.61
CA VAL A 83 -0.61 5.95 16.72
C VAL A 83 -0.89 7.39 16.32
N ALA A 84 0.05 8.06 15.65
CA ALA A 84 -0.11 9.44 15.20
C ALA A 84 -1.32 9.58 14.24
N LEU A 85 -1.47 8.66 13.30
CA LEU A 85 -2.59 8.66 12.36
C LEU A 85 -3.93 8.40 13.07
N ALA A 86 -3.95 7.49 14.03
CA ALA A 86 -5.14 7.17 14.84
C ALA A 86 -5.53 8.28 15.82
N SER A 87 -4.58 9.13 16.22
CA SER A 87 -4.79 10.20 17.20
C SER A 87 -5.46 11.45 16.63
N ASP A 88 -5.59 11.55 15.30
CA ASP A 88 -6.26 12.67 14.61
C ASP A 88 -7.44 12.18 13.76
N PRO A 89 -8.61 11.95 14.34
CA PRO A 89 -9.77 11.42 13.61
C PRO A 89 -10.23 12.34 12.48
N GLN A 90 -10.05 13.66 12.61
CA GLN A 90 -10.45 14.62 11.59
C GLN A 90 -9.55 14.49 10.34
N LYS A 91 -8.24 14.44 10.55
CA LYS A 91 -7.26 14.21 9.48
C LYS A 91 -7.49 12.85 8.82
N LEU A 92 -7.67 11.80 9.61
CA LEU A 92 -7.94 10.45 9.12
C LEU A 92 -9.22 10.39 8.25
N SER A 93 -10.28 11.05 8.68
CA SER A 93 -11.52 11.15 7.90
C SER A 93 -11.29 11.83 6.55
N THR A 94 -10.52 12.92 6.52
CA THR A 94 -10.18 13.62 5.28
C THR A 94 -9.36 12.75 4.33
N ILE A 95 -8.35 12.06 4.85
CA ILE A 95 -7.54 11.09 4.09
C ILE A 95 -8.46 10.04 3.46
N ARG A 96 -9.30 9.39 4.26
CA ARG A 96 -10.18 8.32 3.80
C ARG A 96 -11.16 8.76 2.70
N GLN A 97 -11.62 9.99 2.73
CA GLN A 97 -12.51 10.54 1.71
C GLN A 97 -11.81 10.77 0.36
N ASN A 98 -10.53 11.10 0.38
CA ASN A 98 -9.76 11.47 -0.81
C ASN A 98 -8.93 10.31 -1.40
N LEU A 99 -8.51 9.35 -0.56
CA LEU A 99 -7.51 8.34 -0.88
C LEU A 99 -7.82 7.52 -2.14
N ARG A 100 -9.09 7.18 -2.36
CA ARG A 100 -9.51 6.48 -3.57
C ARG A 100 -9.28 7.33 -4.83
N ALA A 101 -9.66 8.61 -4.80
CA ALA A 101 -9.47 9.49 -5.93
C ALA A 101 -7.97 9.76 -6.21
N GLU A 102 -7.17 9.86 -5.15
CA GLU A 102 -5.70 9.96 -5.25
C GLU A 102 -5.11 8.70 -5.90
N MET A 103 -5.55 7.53 -5.49
CA MET A 103 -5.12 6.26 -6.08
C MET A 103 -5.51 6.18 -7.57
N GLU A 104 -6.75 6.51 -7.91
CA GLU A 104 -7.26 6.49 -9.30
C GLU A 104 -6.50 7.47 -10.21
N ALA A 105 -6.01 8.58 -9.66
CA ALA A 105 -5.21 9.57 -10.38
C ALA A 105 -3.70 9.27 -10.41
N SER A 106 -3.25 8.27 -9.66
CA SER A 106 -1.83 7.91 -9.52
C SER A 106 -1.36 6.96 -10.61
N PRO A 107 -0.02 6.80 -10.79
CA PRO A 107 0.54 5.78 -11.68
C PRO A 107 0.12 4.35 -11.34
N LEU A 108 -0.33 4.07 -10.11
CA LEU A 108 -0.82 2.74 -9.70
C LEU A 108 -2.00 2.25 -10.55
N MET A 109 -2.80 3.18 -11.09
CA MET A 109 -3.98 2.88 -11.91
C MET A 109 -3.78 3.20 -13.40
N ASP A 110 -2.61 3.70 -13.83
CA ASP A 110 -2.29 3.90 -15.25
C ASP A 110 -1.88 2.58 -15.94
N HIS A 111 -2.86 1.72 -16.14
CA HIS A 111 -2.64 0.41 -16.80
C HIS A 111 -2.07 0.54 -18.20
N LYS A 112 -2.43 1.59 -18.96
CA LYS A 112 -1.94 1.81 -20.32
C LYS A 112 -0.48 2.27 -20.33
N GLY A 113 -0.12 3.16 -19.39
CA GLY A 113 1.27 3.58 -19.20
C GLY A 113 2.15 2.40 -18.81
N PHE A 114 1.74 1.62 -17.83
CA PHE A 114 2.45 0.42 -17.39
C PHE A 114 2.71 -0.57 -18.54
N VAL A 115 1.70 -0.87 -19.37
CA VAL A 115 1.86 -1.78 -20.51
C VAL A 115 2.86 -1.24 -21.51
N ARG A 116 2.81 0.05 -21.86
CA ARG A 116 3.79 0.66 -22.79
C ARG A 116 5.21 0.60 -22.26
N GLU A 117 5.43 0.89 -20.98
CA GLU A 117 6.75 0.83 -20.36
C GLU A 117 7.29 -0.60 -20.32
N LEU A 118 6.44 -1.58 -20.02
CA LEU A 118 6.80 -2.99 -20.00
C LEU A 118 7.16 -3.50 -21.41
N GLU A 119 6.36 -3.16 -22.42
CA GLU A 119 6.66 -3.50 -23.82
C GLU A 119 7.96 -2.87 -24.28
N GLY A 120 8.22 -1.60 -23.95
CA GLY A 120 9.49 -0.93 -24.23
C GLY A 120 10.68 -1.59 -23.56
N ALA A 121 10.53 -2.05 -22.31
CA ALA A 121 11.57 -2.80 -21.61
C ALA A 121 11.86 -4.14 -22.28
N TYR A 122 10.86 -4.87 -22.71
CA TYR A 122 11.03 -6.12 -23.45
C TYR A 122 11.72 -5.90 -24.79
N GLN A 123 11.35 -4.87 -25.53
CA GLN A 123 12.00 -4.53 -26.79
C GLN A 123 13.48 -4.19 -26.58
N ALA A 124 13.81 -3.37 -25.61
CA ALA A 124 15.19 -3.02 -25.28
C ALA A 124 16.03 -4.25 -24.87
N MET A 125 15.46 -5.16 -24.09
CA MET A 125 16.12 -6.42 -23.74
C MET A 125 16.37 -7.30 -24.97
N TRP A 126 15.40 -7.39 -25.87
CA TRP A 126 15.54 -8.14 -27.13
C TRP A 126 16.60 -7.56 -28.06
N GLU A 127 16.60 -6.25 -28.28
CA GLU A 127 17.61 -5.55 -29.09
C GLU A 127 19.02 -5.77 -28.54
N LYS A 128 19.18 -5.68 -27.22
CA LYS A 128 20.46 -5.96 -26.56
C LYS A 128 20.89 -7.40 -26.77
N TRP A 129 20.00 -8.36 -26.67
CA TRP A 129 20.29 -9.77 -26.91
C TRP A 129 20.74 -10.02 -28.38
N CYS A 130 20.03 -9.44 -29.35
CA CYS A 130 20.37 -9.59 -30.78
C CYS A 130 21.71 -8.94 -31.19
N SER A 131 22.20 -7.97 -30.39
CA SER A 131 23.44 -7.27 -30.63
C SER A 131 24.65 -7.85 -29.87
N SER A 132 24.42 -8.87 -29.06
CA SER A 132 25.48 -9.57 -28.30
C SER A 132 26.00 -10.79 -29.03
#